data_a7c97a06c61fc537d17d450b52167d35
#
_entry.id   a7c97a06c61fc537d17d450b52167d35
#
_cell.length_a   1.000
_cell.length_b   1.000
_cell.length_c   1.000
_cell.angle_alpha   90.00
_cell.angle_beta   90.00
_cell.angle_gamma   90.00
#
_symmetry.space_group_name_H-M   'P 1'
#
loop_
_entity.id
_entity.type
_entity.pdbx_description
1 polymer ?
#
loop_
_entity_poly.entity_id
_entity_poly.type
_entity_poly.pdbx_seq_one_letter_code
_entity_poly.pdbx_strand_id
1 'polypeptide(L)'
;MTRRILLSIGLTAAMAVALVTANGPHAMPSSTAASPTGFEQLRKIDVHSHVYEDLPVVNAMLRRINLRVINVSVPATDGHLDFMHRFNAALVKQHPDIFSFASTFDLASRNEPGYGTRVAAALDATFAQGAVMVKIWKEVGLELKRPDGSFLLPDDPVFDPVYAHIASRRKPLLAHLAEPREAWLPLDPTSVHYGYYSRNPRWHLYGRPEFPSHARLMEARDHILAKHPDLVMIGAHIGSLEYDVDEVARRLDAYPNFHVEVSARTNDLTRQPAGKVRAFFQKYQDRILYGVDRSWMPHRTPDVKPTDDARRKFAADLEAQYRRDWDYYAGTGSITYNADTVEALGLPKDVLEKFYWKNAERIIGVK
;
A
#
# COMPACT_ATOMS: atom_id res chain seq x y z
N MET A 1 -11.26 17.09 53.96
CA MET A 1 -11.21 15.80 53.28
C MET A 1 -12.08 15.88 52.04
N THR A 2 -11.51 16.20 50.88
CA THR A 2 -12.27 16.34 49.64
C THR A 2 -11.51 15.59 48.56
N ARG A 3 -12.00 14.40 48.17
CA ARG A 3 -11.46 13.57 47.11
C ARG A 3 -11.72 14.24 45.76
N ARG A 4 -10.66 14.62 45.05
CA ARG A 4 -10.73 14.99 43.64
C ARG A 4 -10.70 13.71 42.80
N ILE A 5 -11.79 13.46 42.10
CA ILE A 5 -11.89 12.40 41.07
C ILE A 5 -11.29 13.01 39.80
N LEU A 6 -10.20 12.46 39.34
CA LEU A 6 -9.64 12.72 38.01
C LEU A 6 -10.42 11.89 37.00
N LEU A 7 -11.26 12.55 36.20
CA LEU A 7 -11.83 11.95 34.97
C LEU A 7 -10.73 11.93 33.90
N SER A 8 -10.28 10.74 33.57
CA SER A 8 -9.50 10.49 32.35
C SER A 8 -10.46 10.53 31.15
N ILE A 9 -10.38 11.59 30.35
CA ILE A 9 -11.08 11.67 29.07
C ILE A 9 -10.28 10.85 28.08
N GLY A 10 -10.75 9.64 27.80
CA GLY A 10 -10.27 8.82 26.71
C GLY A 10 -10.70 9.43 25.38
N LEU A 11 -9.77 10.01 24.66
CA LEU A 11 -9.99 10.54 23.30
C LEU A 11 -10.00 9.37 22.31
N THR A 12 -11.18 8.79 22.07
CA THR A 12 -11.39 7.85 20.97
C THR A 12 -11.33 8.61 19.65
N ALA A 13 -10.24 8.44 18.92
CA ALA A 13 -10.10 8.98 17.57
C ALA A 13 -11.03 8.22 16.60
N ALA A 14 -12.22 8.72 16.39
CA ALA A 14 -13.09 8.25 15.32
C ALA A 14 -12.47 8.63 13.97
N MET A 15 -12.07 7.64 13.18
CA MET A 15 -11.78 7.80 11.75
C MET A 15 -13.10 8.10 11.04
N ALA A 16 -13.40 9.35 10.78
CA ALA A 16 -14.52 9.72 9.93
C ALA A 16 -14.21 9.29 8.49
N VAL A 17 -14.88 8.23 8.04
CA VAL A 17 -15.02 7.96 6.60
C VAL A 17 -15.94 9.05 6.07
N ALA A 18 -15.37 10.07 5.41
CA ALA A 18 -16.17 11.08 4.73
C ALA A 18 -16.91 10.41 3.57
N LEU A 19 -18.21 10.22 3.72
CA LEU A 19 -19.10 10.05 2.56
C LEU A 19 -18.92 11.30 1.68
N VAL A 20 -18.37 11.10 0.50
CA VAL A 20 -18.33 12.11 -0.55
C VAL A 20 -19.79 12.34 -0.99
N THR A 21 -20.40 13.43 -0.51
CA THR A 21 -21.62 13.96 -1.15
C THR A 21 -21.22 14.45 -2.52
N ALA A 22 -21.75 13.79 -3.53
CA ALA A 22 -21.55 14.11 -4.92
C ALA A 22 -22.07 15.52 -5.20
N ASN A 23 -21.17 16.42 -5.57
CA ASN A 23 -21.54 17.53 -6.45
C ASN A 23 -21.93 16.91 -7.81
N GLY A 24 -22.99 17.45 -8.43
CA GLY A 24 -23.73 16.92 -9.55
C GLY A 24 -22.95 16.33 -10.72
N PRO A 25 -23.62 15.77 -11.71
CA PRO A 25 -22.98 15.00 -12.78
C PRO A 25 -22.11 15.92 -13.63
N HIS A 26 -20.82 16.02 -13.29
CA HIS A 26 -19.85 16.47 -14.27
C HIS A 26 -19.73 15.34 -15.31
N ALA A 27 -20.26 15.56 -16.48
CA ALA A 27 -19.99 14.71 -17.63
C ALA A 27 -18.47 14.64 -17.79
N MET A 28 -17.92 13.44 -17.57
CA MET A 28 -16.51 13.16 -17.83
C MET A 28 -16.26 13.42 -19.33
N PRO A 29 -15.25 14.19 -19.70
CA PRO A 29 -14.89 14.29 -21.11
C PRO A 29 -14.51 12.89 -21.59
N SER A 30 -15.19 12.41 -22.64
CA SER A 30 -14.85 11.13 -23.26
C SER A 30 -13.41 11.21 -23.76
N SER A 31 -12.54 10.35 -23.27
CA SER A 31 -11.20 10.15 -23.83
C SER A 31 -11.34 9.81 -25.30
N THR A 32 -10.75 10.62 -26.20
CA THR A 32 -10.78 10.39 -27.64
C THR A 32 -9.78 9.31 -28.09
N ALA A 33 -8.94 8.81 -27.20
CA ALA A 33 -8.06 7.68 -27.48
C ALA A 33 -8.77 6.36 -27.14
N ALA A 34 -8.78 5.41 -28.07
CA ALA A 34 -9.27 4.06 -27.79
C ALA A 34 -8.39 3.41 -26.71
N SER A 35 -9.02 2.85 -25.69
CA SER A 35 -8.27 2.08 -24.66
C SER A 35 -7.44 0.98 -25.33
N PRO A 36 -6.17 0.78 -24.89
CA PRO A 36 -5.32 -0.26 -25.45
C PRO A 36 -6.01 -1.62 -25.35
N THR A 37 -5.94 -2.40 -26.42
CA THR A 37 -6.46 -3.77 -26.42
C THR A 37 -5.68 -4.64 -25.45
N GLY A 38 -6.35 -5.61 -24.83
CA GLY A 38 -5.67 -6.63 -24.00
C GLY A 38 -5.88 -6.47 -22.50
N PHE A 39 -6.64 -5.48 -22.01
CA PHE A 39 -6.89 -5.29 -20.59
C PHE A 39 -7.49 -6.53 -19.91
N GLU A 40 -8.57 -7.10 -20.45
CA GLU A 40 -9.21 -8.30 -19.89
C GLU A 40 -8.36 -9.57 -20.10
N GLN A 41 -7.58 -9.63 -21.19
CA GLN A 41 -6.79 -10.80 -21.57
C GLN A 41 -5.52 -10.92 -20.75
N LEU A 42 -4.84 -9.79 -20.47
CA LEU A 42 -3.62 -9.82 -19.66
C LEU A 42 -3.97 -10.20 -18.22
N ARG A 43 -3.28 -11.21 -17.71
CA ARG A 43 -3.34 -11.53 -16.30
C ARG A 43 -2.79 -10.39 -15.45
N LYS A 44 -3.41 -10.10 -14.31
CA LYS A 44 -2.99 -9.03 -13.40
C LYS A 44 -3.03 -9.51 -11.96
N ILE A 45 -2.11 -9.00 -11.15
CA ILE A 45 -2.05 -9.20 -9.71
C ILE A 45 -1.88 -7.82 -9.07
N ASP A 46 -2.90 -7.37 -8.36
CA ASP A 46 -2.82 -6.23 -7.46
C ASP A 46 -2.22 -6.69 -6.13
N VAL A 47 -1.00 -6.26 -5.84
CA VAL A 47 -0.28 -6.72 -4.65
C VAL A 47 -0.61 -5.92 -3.38
N HIS A 48 -1.49 -4.91 -3.46
CA HIS A 48 -1.77 -4.01 -2.35
C HIS A 48 -3.20 -3.46 -2.38
N SER A 49 -4.12 -4.15 -1.72
CA SER A 49 -5.49 -3.69 -1.46
C SER A 49 -5.96 -4.15 -0.07
N HIS A 50 -7.00 -3.49 0.46
CA HIS A 50 -7.54 -3.69 1.81
C HIS A 50 -9.06 -3.91 1.76
N VAL A 51 -9.52 -5.10 1.35
CA VAL A 51 -10.94 -5.41 1.19
C VAL A 51 -11.39 -6.38 2.30
N TYR A 52 -12.14 -5.88 3.27
CA TYR A 52 -12.56 -6.61 4.47
C TYR A 52 -14.06 -6.86 4.54
N GLU A 53 -14.64 -7.19 3.41
CA GLU A 53 -15.97 -7.76 3.24
C GLU A 53 -15.93 -8.65 1.99
N ASP A 54 -16.55 -9.81 2.04
CA ASP A 54 -16.73 -10.64 0.83
C ASP A 54 -17.80 -9.97 -0.05
N LEU A 55 -17.37 -9.42 -1.18
CA LEU A 55 -18.21 -8.63 -2.08
C LEU A 55 -18.42 -9.37 -3.41
N PRO A 56 -19.56 -10.07 -3.61
CA PRO A 56 -19.81 -10.82 -4.84
C PRO A 56 -19.65 -9.98 -6.11
N VAL A 57 -20.01 -8.68 -6.07
CA VAL A 57 -19.86 -7.75 -7.20
C VAL A 57 -18.39 -7.48 -7.52
N VAL A 58 -17.52 -7.36 -6.51
CA VAL A 58 -16.08 -7.21 -6.70
C VAL A 58 -15.48 -8.53 -7.22
N ASN A 59 -15.85 -9.66 -6.62
CA ASN A 59 -15.36 -10.98 -7.02
C ASN A 59 -15.67 -11.29 -8.48
N ALA A 60 -16.91 -11.01 -8.93
CA ALA A 60 -17.31 -11.16 -10.32
C ALA A 60 -16.52 -10.24 -11.26
N MET A 61 -16.31 -8.99 -10.88
CA MET A 61 -15.52 -8.02 -11.64
C MET A 61 -14.07 -8.49 -11.76
N LEU A 62 -13.41 -8.90 -10.67
CA LEU A 62 -12.01 -9.38 -10.68
C LEU A 62 -11.81 -10.56 -11.64
N ARG A 63 -12.74 -11.54 -11.62
CA ARG A 63 -12.69 -12.68 -12.56
C ARG A 63 -12.84 -12.22 -14.01
N ARG A 64 -13.79 -11.32 -14.30
CA ARG A 64 -14.04 -10.81 -15.65
C ARG A 64 -12.84 -10.07 -16.23
N ILE A 65 -12.14 -9.29 -15.41
CA ILE A 65 -10.95 -8.55 -15.85
C ILE A 65 -9.64 -9.31 -15.68
N ASN A 66 -9.66 -10.60 -15.33
CA ASN A 66 -8.49 -11.45 -15.13
C ASN A 66 -7.48 -10.86 -14.13
N LEU A 67 -7.97 -10.48 -12.94
CA LEU A 67 -7.18 -9.83 -11.91
C LEU A 67 -7.31 -10.56 -10.57
N ARG A 68 -6.17 -10.80 -9.92
CA ARG A 68 -6.07 -11.30 -8.54
C ARG A 68 -5.66 -10.17 -7.60
N VAL A 69 -6.05 -10.28 -6.34
CA VAL A 69 -5.71 -9.31 -5.29
C VAL A 69 -4.96 -10.00 -4.17
N ILE A 70 -3.89 -9.38 -3.71
CA ILE A 70 -3.31 -9.69 -2.40
C ILE A 70 -3.95 -8.73 -1.39
N ASN A 71 -4.81 -9.28 -0.54
CA ASN A 71 -5.48 -8.52 0.50
C ASN A 71 -4.53 -8.29 1.69
N VAL A 72 -4.23 -7.05 2.02
CA VAL A 72 -3.16 -6.69 2.96
C VAL A 72 -3.73 -6.41 4.33
N SER A 73 -3.22 -7.11 5.37
CA SER A 73 -3.47 -6.77 6.76
C SER A 73 -2.62 -5.55 7.13
N VAL A 74 -3.27 -4.55 7.72
CA VAL A 74 -2.58 -3.36 8.23
C VAL A 74 -2.38 -3.54 9.72
N PRO A 75 -1.18 -3.30 10.27
CA PRO A 75 -0.97 -3.34 11.69
C PRO A 75 -1.99 -2.47 12.40
N ALA A 76 -2.67 -3.07 13.38
CA ALA A 76 -3.66 -2.39 14.16
C ALA A 76 -3.28 -2.56 15.62
N THR A 77 -2.96 -1.48 16.28
CA THR A 77 -2.83 -1.43 17.74
C THR A 77 -4.19 -1.44 18.44
N ASP A 78 -5.27 -1.47 17.67
CA ASP A 78 -6.66 -1.35 18.10
C ASP A 78 -7.43 -2.68 18.25
N GLY A 79 -6.72 -3.82 18.22
CA GLY A 79 -7.32 -5.13 18.43
C GLY A 79 -7.94 -5.79 17.18
N HIS A 80 -7.84 -5.19 16.00
CA HIS A 80 -8.38 -5.78 14.76
C HIS A 80 -7.48 -6.83 14.08
N LEU A 81 -6.27 -7.07 14.60
CA LEU A 81 -5.30 -7.97 13.97
C LEU A 81 -5.86 -9.38 13.76
N ASP A 82 -6.41 -9.98 14.82
CA ASP A 82 -7.01 -11.32 14.76
C ASP A 82 -8.19 -11.42 13.81
N PHE A 83 -9.03 -10.37 13.77
CA PHE A 83 -10.12 -10.29 12.81
C PHE A 83 -9.58 -10.31 11.38
N MET A 84 -8.60 -9.46 11.07
CA MET A 84 -8.03 -9.34 9.73
C MET A 84 -7.40 -10.66 9.25
N HIS A 85 -6.66 -11.35 10.12
CA HIS A 85 -6.04 -12.63 9.78
C HIS A 85 -7.09 -13.72 9.52
N ARG A 86 -8.09 -13.88 10.41
CA ARG A 86 -9.17 -14.85 10.21
C ARG A 86 -10.00 -14.56 8.97
N PHE A 87 -10.33 -13.29 8.74
CA PHE A 87 -11.08 -12.89 7.55
C PHE A 87 -10.30 -13.21 6.28
N ASN A 88 -9.03 -12.85 6.19
CA ASN A 88 -8.19 -13.11 5.03
C ASN A 88 -8.02 -14.61 4.75
N ALA A 89 -7.78 -15.41 5.78
CA ALA A 89 -7.69 -16.86 5.62
C ALA A 89 -9.00 -17.47 5.10
N ALA A 90 -10.15 -17.00 5.60
CA ALA A 90 -11.47 -17.43 5.13
C ALA A 90 -11.73 -16.98 3.67
N LEU A 91 -11.42 -15.74 3.33
CA LEU A 91 -11.59 -15.17 1.99
C LEU A 91 -10.77 -15.94 0.95
N VAL A 92 -9.50 -16.23 1.25
CA VAL A 92 -8.63 -17.02 0.37
C VAL A 92 -9.14 -18.45 0.21
N LYS A 93 -9.64 -19.06 1.28
CA LYS A 93 -10.23 -20.41 1.20
C LYS A 93 -11.49 -20.46 0.32
N GLN A 94 -12.32 -19.40 0.34
CA GLN A 94 -13.53 -19.30 -0.45
C GLN A 94 -13.25 -18.95 -1.92
N HIS A 95 -12.26 -18.11 -2.18
CA HIS A 95 -11.95 -17.56 -3.50
C HIS A 95 -10.45 -17.67 -3.83
N PRO A 96 -9.88 -18.90 -3.87
CA PRO A 96 -8.44 -19.11 -4.06
C PRO A 96 -7.97 -18.69 -5.46
N ASP A 97 -8.89 -18.51 -6.40
CA ASP A 97 -8.65 -18.07 -7.77
C ASP A 97 -8.36 -16.57 -7.89
N ILE A 98 -8.89 -15.74 -6.98
CA ILE A 98 -8.79 -14.28 -7.05
C ILE A 98 -8.16 -13.64 -5.83
N PHE A 99 -8.02 -14.33 -4.69
CA PHE A 99 -7.39 -13.75 -3.49
C PHE A 99 -6.17 -14.54 -3.02
N SER A 100 -5.22 -13.77 -2.52
CA SER A 100 -4.14 -14.16 -1.61
C SER A 100 -4.09 -13.11 -0.50
N PHE A 101 -3.27 -13.28 0.56
CA PHE A 101 -3.19 -12.25 1.58
C PHE A 101 -1.78 -12.03 2.11
N ALA A 102 -1.55 -10.79 2.56
CA ALA A 102 -0.40 -10.40 3.34
C ALA A 102 -0.75 -10.39 4.81
N SER A 103 0.06 -11.05 5.63
CA SER A 103 0.01 -10.98 7.09
C SER A 103 0.60 -9.68 7.59
N THR A 104 0.50 -9.46 8.89
CA THR A 104 1.21 -8.43 9.64
C THR A 104 1.46 -8.98 11.06
N PHE A 105 2.08 -8.19 11.92
CA PHE A 105 2.43 -8.63 13.27
C PHE A 105 2.04 -7.60 14.33
N ASP A 106 1.84 -8.10 15.56
CA ASP A 106 1.53 -7.26 16.71
C ASP A 106 2.66 -6.28 17.01
N LEU A 107 2.31 -5.03 17.23
CA LEU A 107 3.21 -3.96 17.63
C LEU A 107 2.95 -3.48 19.09
N ALA A 108 1.84 -3.92 19.70
CA ALA A 108 1.48 -3.50 21.06
C ALA A 108 2.44 -4.08 22.09
N SER A 109 2.82 -5.36 21.94
CA SER A 109 3.69 -6.07 22.87
C SER A 109 5.20 -5.91 22.59
N ARG A 110 5.61 -4.96 21.74
CA ARG A 110 7.00 -4.79 21.27
C ARG A 110 8.04 -4.56 22.36
N ASN A 111 7.62 -4.00 23.50
CA ASN A 111 8.51 -3.75 24.66
C ASN A 111 8.58 -4.92 25.64
N GLU A 112 7.85 -6.01 25.39
CA GLU A 112 7.83 -7.16 26.30
C GLU A 112 8.95 -8.16 25.99
N PRO A 113 9.49 -8.84 26.99
CA PRO A 113 10.48 -9.90 26.78
C PRO A 113 9.98 -10.97 25.81
N GLY A 114 10.86 -11.44 24.90
CA GLY A 114 10.53 -12.49 23.94
C GLY A 114 9.64 -12.04 22.76
N TYR A 115 9.51 -10.74 22.52
CA TYR A 115 8.71 -10.19 21.42
C TYR A 115 8.99 -10.85 20.08
N GLY A 116 10.26 -10.89 19.64
CA GLY A 116 10.64 -11.51 18.36
C GLY A 116 10.20 -12.97 18.23
N THR A 117 10.32 -13.76 19.31
CA THR A 117 9.88 -15.17 19.32
C THR A 117 8.37 -15.29 19.19
N ARG A 118 7.60 -14.45 19.89
CA ARG A 118 6.12 -14.45 19.77
C ARG A 118 5.67 -14.06 18.38
N VAL A 119 6.27 -13.01 17.81
CA VAL A 119 5.96 -12.56 16.44
C VAL A 119 6.32 -13.65 15.42
N ALA A 120 7.47 -14.30 15.56
CA ALA A 120 7.87 -15.39 14.69
C ALA A 120 6.83 -16.54 14.70
N ALA A 121 6.38 -16.96 15.87
CA ALA A 121 5.35 -18.02 16.00
C ALA A 121 4.01 -17.58 15.39
N ALA A 122 3.59 -16.32 15.61
CA ALA A 122 2.37 -15.78 15.02
C ALA A 122 2.43 -15.69 13.50
N LEU A 123 3.58 -15.27 12.94
CA LEU A 123 3.79 -15.24 11.49
C LEU A 123 3.77 -16.65 10.90
N ASP A 124 4.42 -17.63 11.54
CA ASP A 124 4.36 -19.04 11.10
C ASP A 124 2.93 -19.56 11.04
N ALA A 125 2.10 -19.22 12.03
CA ALA A 125 0.68 -19.58 12.03
C ALA A 125 -0.07 -18.96 10.84
N THR A 126 0.21 -17.70 10.48
CA THR A 126 -0.43 -17.07 9.30
C THR A 126 0.13 -17.61 7.99
N PHE A 127 1.40 -17.97 7.91
CA PHE A 127 1.99 -18.64 6.75
C PHE A 127 1.37 -20.02 6.52
N ALA A 128 1.11 -20.76 7.58
CA ALA A 128 0.38 -22.04 7.50
C ALA A 128 -1.06 -21.85 7.01
N GLN A 129 -1.66 -20.68 7.23
CA GLN A 129 -2.99 -20.31 6.71
C GLN A 129 -2.95 -19.74 5.28
N GLY A 130 -1.78 -19.64 4.66
CA GLY A 130 -1.61 -19.20 3.28
C GLY A 130 -1.17 -17.75 3.10
N ALA A 131 -0.70 -17.06 4.14
CA ALA A 131 -0.09 -15.74 3.97
C ALA A 131 1.13 -15.82 3.06
N VAL A 132 1.21 -14.93 2.06
CA VAL A 132 2.26 -14.96 1.04
C VAL A 132 3.37 -13.95 1.30
N MET A 133 3.10 -12.90 2.08
CA MET A 133 4.05 -11.86 2.48
C MET A 133 3.65 -11.25 3.82
N VAL A 134 4.49 -10.37 4.37
CA VAL A 134 4.25 -9.65 5.62
C VAL A 134 4.22 -8.14 5.35
N LYS A 135 3.32 -7.43 6.00
CA LYS A 135 3.21 -5.96 5.94
C LYS A 135 3.80 -5.32 7.19
N ILE A 136 4.56 -4.23 7.00
CA ILE A 136 4.83 -3.22 8.01
C ILE A 136 4.27 -1.87 7.55
N TRP A 137 3.71 -1.08 8.48
CA TRP A 137 3.05 0.16 8.14
C TRP A 137 3.71 1.37 8.81
N LYS A 138 3.44 2.56 8.28
CA LYS A 138 4.02 3.86 8.67
C LYS A 138 3.76 4.29 10.12
N GLU A 139 2.90 3.58 10.88
CA GLU A 139 2.81 3.82 12.31
C GLU A 139 4.16 3.58 13.00
N VAL A 140 4.97 2.66 12.46
CA VAL A 140 6.38 2.54 12.78
C VAL A 140 7.14 3.66 12.09
N GLY A 141 7.66 4.56 12.88
CA GLY A 141 8.34 5.78 12.45
C GLY A 141 7.52 7.05 12.62
N LEU A 142 6.17 7.01 12.56
CA LEU A 142 5.34 8.20 12.60
C LEU A 142 4.31 8.26 13.76
N GLU A 143 4.01 7.15 14.42
CA GLU A 143 3.07 7.13 15.55
C GLU A 143 3.66 6.46 16.79
N LEU A 144 4.31 5.31 16.61
CA LEU A 144 4.79 4.52 17.74
C LEU A 144 6.04 5.14 18.35
N LYS A 145 6.10 5.07 19.68
CA LYS A 145 7.22 5.61 20.45
C LYS A 145 7.87 4.53 21.30
N ARG A 146 9.15 4.74 21.60
CA ARG A 146 9.92 4.04 22.62
C ARG A 146 9.52 4.50 24.03
N PRO A 147 9.90 3.80 25.09
CA PRO A 147 9.65 4.23 26.47
C PRO A 147 10.24 5.61 26.82
N ASP A 148 11.32 6.03 26.16
CA ASP A 148 11.95 7.34 26.33
C ASP A 148 11.24 8.49 25.60
N GLY A 149 10.14 8.20 24.89
CA GLY A 149 9.35 9.16 24.13
C GLY A 149 9.84 9.44 22.71
N SER A 150 11.00 8.91 22.29
CA SER A 150 11.48 9.00 20.91
C SER A 150 10.63 8.14 19.97
N PHE A 151 10.57 8.48 18.68
CA PHE A 151 9.86 7.64 17.71
C PHE A 151 10.56 6.30 17.52
N LEU A 152 9.77 5.22 17.50
CA LEU A 152 10.21 3.89 17.14
C LEU A 152 10.42 3.82 15.63
N LEU A 153 11.67 3.81 15.20
CA LEU A 153 12.02 3.79 13.78
C LEU A 153 12.00 2.36 13.21
N PRO A 154 11.83 2.21 11.88
CA PRO A 154 11.79 0.89 11.25
C PRO A 154 13.09 0.09 11.41
N ASP A 155 14.24 0.75 11.54
CA ASP A 155 15.55 0.14 11.75
C ASP A 155 15.89 -0.13 13.23
N ASP A 156 14.90 -0.04 14.12
CA ASP A 156 15.06 -0.34 15.53
C ASP A 156 15.46 -1.82 15.73
N PRO A 157 16.47 -2.12 16.57
CA PRO A 157 16.90 -3.50 16.84
C PRO A 157 15.81 -4.45 17.35
N VAL A 158 14.72 -3.92 17.88
CA VAL A 158 13.56 -4.75 18.30
C VAL A 158 12.94 -5.53 17.15
N PHE A 159 13.08 -5.03 15.91
CA PHE A 159 12.57 -5.67 14.71
C PHE A 159 13.56 -6.65 14.05
N ASP A 160 14.84 -6.64 14.40
CA ASP A 160 15.84 -7.53 13.80
C ASP A 160 15.44 -9.01 13.81
N PRO A 161 14.96 -9.58 14.94
CA PRO A 161 14.51 -10.97 14.97
C PRO A 161 13.30 -11.23 14.06
N VAL A 162 12.43 -10.21 13.88
CA VAL A 162 11.26 -10.29 13.01
C VAL A 162 11.70 -10.32 11.55
N TYR A 163 12.57 -9.39 11.14
CA TYR A 163 13.10 -9.35 9.76
C TYR A 163 13.90 -10.61 9.40
N ALA A 164 14.75 -11.08 10.30
CA ALA A 164 15.50 -12.32 10.14
C ALA A 164 14.55 -13.54 9.98
N HIS A 165 13.46 -13.60 10.75
CA HIS A 165 12.47 -14.65 10.65
C HIS A 165 11.74 -14.62 9.29
N ILE A 166 11.25 -13.45 8.87
CA ILE A 166 10.59 -13.25 7.56
C ILE A 166 11.52 -13.72 6.42
N ALA A 167 12.79 -13.30 6.45
CA ALA A 167 13.80 -13.73 5.48
C ALA A 167 14.01 -15.25 5.49
N SER A 168 14.13 -15.88 6.67
CA SER A 168 14.29 -17.33 6.82
C SER A 168 13.14 -18.14 6.23
N ARG A 169 11.93 -17.57 6.22
CA ARG A 169 10.73 -18.14 5.61
C ARG A 169 10.61 -17.83 4.13
N ARG A 170 11.57 -17.09 3.55
CA ARG A 170 11.57 -16.63 2.15
C ARG A 170 10.27 -15.91 1.79
N LYS A 171 9.76 -15.12 2.75
CA LYS A 171 8.58 -14.28 2.53
C LYS A 171 9.04 -12.84 2.33
N PRO A 172 8.46 -12.10 1.36
CA PRO A 172 8.79 -10.68 1.24
C PRO A 172 8.11 -9.83 2.32
N LEU A 173 8.76 -8.71 2.64
CA LEU A 173 8.22 -7.65 3.48
C LEU A 173 7.68 -6.53 2.60
N LEU A 174 6.37 -6.29 2.61
CA LEU A 174 5.74 -5.10 2.02
C LEU A 174 5.85 -3.94 3.02
N ALA A 175 6.67 -2.95 2.69
CA ALA A 175 7.09 -1.92 3.63
C ALA A 175 6.56 -0.53 3.24
N HIS A 176 5.58 -0.01 4.00
CA HIS A 176 5.10 1.37 3.94
C HIS A 176 5.69 2.14 5.12
N LEU A 177 6.80 2.83 4.95
CA LEU A 177 7.63 3.37 6.04
C LEU A 177 7.60 4.89 6.18
N ALA A 178 7.02 5.61 5.24
CA ALA A 178 6.87 7.06 5.30
C ALA A 178 5.63 7.53 4.54
N GLU A 179 5.19 8.74 4.81
CA GLU A 179 4.29 9.49 3.92
C GLU A 179 5.04 9.93 2.66
N PRO A 180 4.34 10.36 1.58
CA PRO A 180 4.95 11.14 0.51
C PRO A 180 5.80 12.29 1.04
N ARG A 181 6.91 12.60 0.36
CA ARG A 181 7.80 13.71 0.77
C ARG A 181 7.05 15.02 0.99
N GLU A 182 5.95 15.25 0.27
CA GLU A 182 5.10 16.43 0.41
C GLU A 182 4.48 16.61 1.80
N ALA A 183 4.40 15.55 2.61
CA ALA A 183 3.97 15.68 4.00
C ALA A 183 4.85 16.63 4.82
N TRP A 184 6.13 16.78 4.46
CA TRP A 184 7.10 17.67 5.12
C TRP A 184 7.25 19.03 4.43
N LEU A 185 6.48 19.31 3.37
CA LEU A 185 6.47 20.58 2.65
C LEU A 185 5.22 21.40 3.00
N PRO A 186 5.19 22.72 2.74
CA PRO A 186 3.98 23.51 2.87
C PRO A 186 2.83 22.89 2.08
N LEU A 187 1.61 22.94 2.64
CA LEU A 187 0.43 22.40 1.98
C LEU A 187 0.11 23.20 0.70
N ASP A 188 0.24 22.55 -0.45
CA ASP A 188 0.08 23.17 -1.75
C ASP A 188 -1.24 22.70 -2.42
N PRO A 189 -2.19 23.62 -2.73
CA PRO A 189 -3.44 23.29 -3.42
C PRO A 189 -3.26 22.62 -4.79
N THR A 190 -2.11 22.78 -5.43
CA THR A 190 -1.80 22.16 -6.74
C THR A 190 -1.25 20.75 -6.63
N SER A 191 -0.87 20.34 -5.41
CA SER A 191 -0.35 19.00 -5.13
C SER A 191 -1.41 17.94 -5.31
N VAL A 192 -1.01 16.77 -5.84
CA VAL A 192 -1.85 15.57 -5.92
C VAL A 192 -2.25 15.05 -4.53
N HIS A 193 -1.50 15.41 -3.49
CA HIS A 193 -1.74 15.02 -2.11
C HIS A 193 -2.55 16.04 -1.30
N TYR A 194 -2.86 17.22 -1.86
CA TYR A 194 -3.59 18.27 -1.16
C TYR A 194 -4.90 17.77 -0.53
N GLY A 195 -5.69 17.07 -1.31
CA GLY A 195 -6.99 16.55 -0.85
C GLY A 195 -6.86 15.53 0.28
N TYR A 196 -5.77 14.75 0.30
CA TYR A 196 -5.48 13.80 1.37
C TYR A 196 -5.07 14.53 2.66
N TYR A 197 -4.07 15.41 2.61
CA TYR A 197 -3.56 16.10 3.80
C TYR A 197 -4.54 17.11 4.38
N SER A 198 -5.35 17.77 3.53
CA SER A 198 -6.43 18.67 4.01
C SER A 198 -7.47 17.94 4.87
N ARG A 199 -7.77 16.68 4.54
CA ARG A 199 -8.72 15.85 5.32
C ARG A 199 -8.05 15.05 6.44
N ASN A 200 -6.72 14.85 6.38
CA ASN A 200 -5.96 14.06 7.33
C ASN A 200 -4.77 14.86 7.88
N PRO A 201 -4.98 16.00 8.57
CA PRO A 201 -3.92 16.92 8.99
C PRO A 201 -2.90 16.26 9.94
N ARG A 202 -3.26 15.16 10.61
CA ARG A 202 -2.34 14.40 11.46
C ARG A 202 -1.15 13.82 10.69
N TRP A 203 -1.32 13.56 9.39
CA TRP A 203 -0.28 13.03 8.50
C TRP A 203 0.48 14.13 7.74
N HIS A 204 0.09 15.40 7.88
CA HIS A 204 0.84 16.52 7.33
C HIS A 204 1.84 17.02 8.39
N LEU A 205 3.12 16.87 8.12
CA LEU A 205 4.21 16.99 9.08
C LEU A 205 5.02 18.28 8.93
N TYR A 206 4.65 19.15 7.99
CA TYR A 206 5.30 20.44 7.81
C TYR A 206 5.21 21.29 9.09
N GLY A 207 6.34 21.86 9.50
CA GLY A 207 6.44 22.66 10.72
C GLY A 207 6.38 21.85 12.03
N ARG A 208 6.51 20.53 11.96
CA ARG A 208 6.47 19.62 13.12
C ARG A 208 7.84 18.94 13.32
N PRO A 209 8.83 19.66 13.86
CA PRO A 209 10.21 19.19 13.99
C PRO A 209 10.38 18.01 14.95
N GLU A 210 9.38 17.70 15.77
CA GLU A 210 9.37 16.54 16.66
C GLU A 210 9.25 15.20 15.89
N PHE A 211 8.78 15.22 14.63
CA PHE A 211 8.70 14.02 13.79
C PHE A 211 10.03 13.75 13.08
N PRO A 212 10.37 12.48 12.84
CA PRO A 212 11.48 12.14 11.96
C PRO A 212 11.31 12.80 10.60
N SER A 213 12.40 13.28 10.01
CA SER A 213 12.38 13.78 8.63
C SER A 213 12.12 12.63 7.64
N HIS A 214 11.61 12.98 6.45
CA HIS A 214 11.47 12.00 5.36
C HIS A 214 12.81 11.29 5.09
N ALA A 215 13.92 12.06 5.02
CA ALA A 215 15.26 11.51 4.80
C ALA A 215 15.64 10.47 5.87
N ARG A 216 15.35 10.75 7.18
CA ARG A 216 15.66 9.80 8.27
C ARG A 216 14.89 8.49 8.14
N LEU A 217 13.64 8.54 7.66
CA LEU A 217 12.84 7.34 7.43
C LEU A 217 13.37 6.54 6.22
N MET A 218 13.84 7.22 5.18
CA MET A 218 14.49 6.57 4.03
C MET A 218 15.83 5.92 4.44
N GLU A 219 16.63 6.59 5.27
CA GLU A 219 17.84 6.01 5.86
C GLU A 219 17.51 4.75 6.68
N ALA A 220 16.45 4.79 7.51
CA ALA A 220 16.04 3.63 8.30
C ALA A 220 15.69 2.43 7.40
N ARG A 221 14.97 2.66 6.29
CA ARG A 221 14.70 1.62 5.30
C ARG A 221 15.98 1.07 4.68
N ASP A 222 16.88 1.96 4.27
CA ASP A 222 18.13 1.60 3.62
C ASP A 222 19.04 0.82 4.59
N HIS A 223 19.03 1.13 5.89
CA HIS A 223 19.72 0.35 6.94
C HIS A 223 19.14 -1.07 7.07
N ILE A 224 17.81 -1.26 7.01
CA ILE A 224 17.20 -2.59 7.03
C ILE A 224 17.68 -3.41 5.82
N LEU A 225 17.68 -2.81 4.63
CA LEU A 225 18.12 -3.48 3.40
C LEU A 225 19.59 -3.92 3.45
N ALA A 226 20.45 -3.06 4.00
CA ALA A 226 21.87 -3.36 4.17
C ALA A 226 22.12 -4.44 5.24
N LYS A 227 21.40 -4.37 6.35
CA LYS A 227 21.56 -5.28 7.50
C LYS A 227 20.99 -6.66 7.26
N HIS A 228 19.93 -6.76 6.46
CA HIS A 228 19.21 -8.01 6.17
C HIS A 228 19.22 -8.30 4.66
N PRO A 229 20.38 -8.66 4.05
CA PRO A 229 20.50 -8.84 2.61
C PRO A 229 19.64 -9.99 2.06
N ASP A 230 19.26 -10.96 2.90
CA ASP A 230 18.38 -12.06 2.52
C ASP A 230 16.89 -11.70 2.62
N LEU A 231 16.55 -10.54 3.20
CA LEU A 231 15.17 -10.07 3.29
C LEU A 231 14.78 -9.41 1.98
N VAL A 232 13.87 -10.02 1.24
CA VAL A 232 13.23 -9.38 0.09
C VAL A 232 12.27 -8.31 0.60
N MET A 233 12.53 -7.04 0.28
CA MET A 233 11.64 -5.93 0.65
C MET A 233 10.96 -5.36 -0.59
N ILE A 234 9.66 -5.17 -0.50
CA ILE A 234 8.84 -4.45 -1.49
C ILE A 234 8.47 -3.10 -0.87
N GLY A 235 9.08 -2.02 -1.33
CA GLY A 235 8.73 -0.66 -0.92
C GLY A 235 7.34 -0.29 -1.46
N ALA A 236 6.35 -0.20 -0.56
CA ALA A 236 5.03 0.28 -0.92
C ALA A 236 5.10 1.73 -1.43
N HIS A 237 4.19 2.07 -2.37
CA HIS A 237 4.07 3.45 -2.85
C HIS A 237 5.36 3.99 -3.48
N ILE A 238 5.99 3.19 -4.36
CA ILE A 238 7.32 3.51 -4.95
C ILE A 238 8.38 3.69 -3.85
N GLY A 239 8.24 2.97 -2.74
CA GLY A 239 9.14 3.06 -1.59
C GLY A 239 9.14 4.43 -0.91
N SER A 240 8.03 5.18 -0.99
CA SER A 240 7.88 6.56 -0.50
C SER A 240 8.89 7.54 -1.13
N LEU A 241 9.27 7.28 -2.39
CA LEU A 241 10.15 8.14 -3.23
C LEU A 241 9.42 8.56 -4.52
N GLU A 242 8.12 8.70 -4.45
CA GLU A 242 7.20 8.98 -5.54
C GLU A 242 7.52 10.23 -6.35
N TYR A 243 8.18 11.19 -5.72
CA TYR A 243 8.52 12.49 -6.29
C TYR A 243 9.62 12.44 -7.36
N ASP A 244 10.43 11.37 -7.38
CA ASP A 244 11.52 11.23 -8.35
C ASP A 244 11.93 9.78 -8.56
N VAL A 245 11.65 9.21 -9.75
CA VAL A 245 12.05 7.84 -10.09
C VAL A 245 13.56 7.62 -10.11
N ASP A 246 14.40 8.67 -10.23
CA ASP A 246 15.85 8.52 -10.13
C ASP A 246 16.29 8.22 -8.68
N GLU A 247 15.56 8.74 -7.68
CA GLU A 247 15.78 8.37 -6.28
C GLU A 247 15.48 6.91 -6.01
N VAL A 248 14.40 6.39 -6.64
CA VAL A 248 14.07 4.96 -6.59
C VAL A 248 15.16 4.15 -7.28
N ALA A 249 15.60 4.57 -8.47
CA ALA A 249 16.61 3.91 -9.27
C ALA A 249 17.92 3.72 -8.49
N ARG A 250 18.38 4.77 -7.78
CA ARG A 250 19.58 4.68 -6.94
C ARG A 250 19.50 3.59 -5.88
N ARG A 251 18.31 3.38 -5.25
CA ARG A 251 18.11 2.33 -4.24
C ARG A 251 17.99 0.95 -4.87
N LEU A 252 17.35 0.85 -6.02
CA LEU A 252 17.28 -0.41 -6.77
C LEU A 252 18.67 -0.86 -7.24
N ASP A 253 19.54 0.07 -7.64
CA ASP A 253 20.94 -0.22 -8.00
C ASP A 253 21.79 -0.60 -6.77
N ALA A 254 21.57 0.05 -5.61
CA ALA A 254 22.34 -0.18 -4.40
C ALA A 254 21.94 -1.47 -3.65
N TYR A 255 20.65 -1.85 -3.69
CA TYR A 255 20.10 -2.95 -2.89
C TYR A 255 19.44 -4.02 -3.77
N PRO A 256 20.12 -5.15 -4.03
CA PRO A 256 19.57 -6.23 -4.85
C PRO A 256 18.28 -6.84 -4.31
N ASN A 257 18.09 -6.79 -2.99
CA ASN A 257 16.91 -7.30 -2.28
C ASN A 257 15.74 -6.29 -2.18
N PHE A 258 15.87 -5.08 -2.76
CA PHE A 258 14.82 -4.07 -2.78
C PHE A 258 14.00 -4.15 -4.08
N HIS A 259 12.70 -4.09 -3.96
CA HIS A 259 11.68 -3.99 -5.01
C HIS A 259 10.70 -2.88 -4.66
N VAL A 260 9.88 -2.43 -5.59
CA VAL A 260 8.84 -1.43 -5.33
C VAL A 260 7.51 -1.81 -5.96
N GLU A 261 6.42 -1.32 -5.39
CA GLU A 261 5.11 -1.37 -6.01
C GLU A 261 4.49 0.02 -6.11
N VAL A 262 3.58 0.23 -7.08
CA VAL A 262 3.14 1.56 -7.51
C VAL A 262 1.86 2.05 -6.85
N SER A 263 1.30 1.30 -5.91
CA SER A 263 -0.02 1.59 -5.36
C SER A 263 -0.15 3.04 -4.86
N ALA A 264 -1.29 3.63 -5.15
CA ALA A 264 -1.62 5.02 -4.83
C ALA A 264 -0.63 6.09 -5.36
N ARG A 265 0.29 5.73 -6.29
CA ARG A 265 1.33 6.66 -6.80
C ARG A 265 1.37 6.79 -8.32
N THR A 266 0.47 6.18 -9.06
CA THR A 266 0.37 6.40 -10.50
C THR A 266 0.19 7.90 -10.81
N ASN A 267 -0.59 8.63 -9.97
CA ASN A 267 -0.78 10.07 -10.13
C ASN A 267 0.52 10.88 -9.93
N ASP A 268 1.42 10.42 -9.07
CA ASP A 268 2.76 11.03 -8.88
C ASP A 268 3.66 10.76 -10.09
N LEU A 269 3.59 9.56 -10.64
CA LEU A 269 4.33 9.19 -11.85
C LEU A 269 3.90 10.02 -13.06
N THR A 270 2.61 10.35 -13.19
CA THR A 270 2.11 11.20 -14.27
C THR A 270 2.63 12.63 -14.22
N ARG A 271 3.17 13.10 -13.08
CA ARG A 271 3.77 14.45 -12.92
C ARG A 271 5.23 14.50 -13.34
N GLN A 272 5.84 13.37 -13.62
CA GLN A 272 7.22 13.29 -14.09
C GLN A 272 7.24 13.13 -15.63
N PRO A 273 8.34 13.55 -16.32
CA PRO A 273 8.43 13.38 -17.77
C PRO A 273 8.20 11.91 -18.19
N ALA A 274 7.24 11.65 -19.05
CA ALA A 274 6.83 10.29 -19.44
C ALA A 274 8.00 9.45 -19.99
N GLY A 275 8.90 10.07 -20.78
CA GLY A 275 10.11 9.38 -21.27
C GLY A 275 11.03 8.90 -20.16
N LYS A 276 11.17 9.70 -19.07
CA LYS A 276 11.95 9.33 -17.88
C LYS A 276 11.31 8.14 -17.13
N VAL A 277 10.01 8.21 -16.89
CA VAL A 277 9.26 7.13 -16.21
C VAL A 277 9.27 5.86 -17.06
N ARG A 278 9.07 5.97 -18.37
CA ARG A 278 9.16 4.82 -19.31
C ARG A 278 10.54 4.14 -19.22
N ALA A 279 11.63 4.92 -19.29
CA ALA A 279 12.99 4.40 -19.19
C ALA A 279 13.25 3.71 -17.84
N PHE A 280 12.73 4.26 -16.75
CA PHE A 280 12.77 3.65 -15.42
C PHE A 280 12.07 2.29 -15.40
N PHE A 281 10.84 2.18 -15.92
CA PHE A 281 10.11 0.91 -15.98
C PHE A 281 10.85 -0.12 -16.84
N GLN A 282 11.41 0.27 -17.98
CA GLN A 282 12.17 -0.61 -18.85
C GLN A 282 13.46 -1.12 -18.20
N LYS A 283 14.23 -0.23 -17.54
CA LYS A 283 15.49 -0.60 -16.86
C LYS A 283 15.22 -1.53 -15.68
N TYR A 284 14.20 -1.23 -14.87
CA TYR A 284 13.91 -1.98 -13.64
C TYR A 284 12.70 -2.90 -13.77
N GLN A 285 12.40 -3.36 -14.99
CA GLN A 285 11.21 -4.15 -15.32
C GLN A 285 11.02 -5.41 -14.46
N ASP A 286 12.09 -5.95 -13.89
CA ASP A 286 12.07 -7.13 -13.01
C ASP A 286 11.92 -6.78 -11.51
N ARG A 287 11.77 -5.49 -11.18
CA ARG A 287 11.81 -4.98 -9.79
C ARG A 287 10.56 -4.20 -9.39
N ILE A 288 9.64 -3.95 -10.32
CA ILE A 288 8.44 -3.12 -10.12
C ILE A 288 7.20 -4.01 -10.18
N LEU A 289 6.31 -3.87 -9.19
CA LEU A 289 5.05 -4.60 -9.08
C LEU A 289 3.86 -3.65 -9.18
N TYR A 290 2.70 -4.18 -9.58
CA TYR A 290 1.45 -3.43 -9.67
C TYR A 290 0.63 -3.55 -8.40
N GLY A 291 0.04 -2.45 -7.94
CA GLY A 291 -0.90 -2.38 -6.83
C GLY A 291 -1.68 -1.07 -6.87
N VAL A 292 -2.81 -0.98 -6.13
CA VAL A 292 -3.69 0.21 -6.15
C VAL A 292 -3.98 0.81 -4.78
N ASP A 293 -3.78 0.09 -3.67
CA ASP A 293 -4.06 0.51 -2.28
C ASP A 293 -5.52 0.95 -2.06
N ARG A 294 -6.48 0.20 -2.65
CA ARG A 294 -7.90 0.49 -2.42
C ARG A 294 -8.38 -0.16 -1.14
N SER A 295 -9.18 0.60 -0.41
CA SER A 295 -9.64 0.19 0.91
C SER A 295 -11.17 0.09 0.97
N TRP A 296 -11.66 -1.05 1.50
CA TRP A 296 -13.03 -1.29 1.92
C TRP A 296 -13.00 -1.98 3.27
N MET A 297 -13.13 -1.19 4.34
CA MET A 297 -12.91 -1.63 5.72
C MET A 297 -14.11 -1.31 6.63
N PRO A 298 -15.30 -1.89 6.42
CA PRO A 298 -16.49 -1.59 7.21
C PRO A 298 -16.34 -1.95 8.70
N HIS A 299 -15.47 -2.89 9.04
CA HIS A 299 -15.19 -3.27 10.42
C HIS A 299 -14.57 -2.13 11.26
N ARG A 300 -13.99 -1.10 10.62
CA ARG A 300 -13.44 0.08 11.30
C ARG A 300 -14.50 1.14 11.62
N THR A 301 -15.70 0.99 11.07
CA THR A 301 -16.85 1.85 11.33
C THR A 301 -18.09 0.97 11.58
N PRO A 302 -18.11 0.17 12.67
CA PRO A 302 -19.13 -0.87 12.89
C PRO A 302 -20.55 -0.31 13.01
N ASP A 303 -20.69 0.96 13.39
CA ASP A 303 -21.98 1.63 13.51
C ASP A 303 -22.55 2.07 12.15
N VAL A 304 -21.75 2.02 11.08
CA VAL A 304 -22.15 2.43 9.72
C VAL A 304 -22.17 1.18 8.82
N LYS A 305 -23.37 0.63 8.58
CA LYS A 305 -23.52 -0.49 7.65
C LYS A 305 -23.52 0.01 6.21
N PRO A 306 -22.58 -0.44 5.34
CA PRO A 306 -22.59 -0.09 3.95
C PRO A 306 -23.89 -0.52 3.26
N THR A 307 -24.40 0.32 2.36
CA THR A 307 -25.54 -0.04 1.49
C THR A 307 -25.08 -0.84 0.27
N ASP A 308 -26.01 -1.50 -0.41
CA ASP A 308 -25.69 -2.22 -1.65
C ASP A 308 -25.25 -1.26 -2.77
N ASP A 309 -25.79 -0.02 -2.77
CA ASP A 309 -25.31 1.00 -3.70
C ASP A 309 -23.86 1.41 -3.42
N ALA A 310 -23.46 1.52 -2.15
CA ALA A 310 -22.09 1.80 -1.78
C ALA A 310 -21.13 0.67 -2.23
N ARG A 311 -21.56 -0.60 -2.08
CA ARG A 311 -20.80 -1.77 -2.56
C ARG A 311 -20.65 -1.78 -4.08
N ARG A 312 -21.74 -1.52 -4.82
CA ARG A 312 -21.73 -1.42 -6.28
C ARG A 312 -20.85 -0.27 -6.74
N LYS A 313 -20.95 0.89 -6.09
CA LYS A 313 -20.10 2.05 -6.39
C LYS A 313 -18.64 1.75 -6.15
N PHE A 314 -18.28 1.11 -5.03
CA PHE A 314 -16.90 0.71 -4.77
C PHE A 314 -16.33 -0.20 -5.86
N ALA A 315 -17.09 -1.21 -6.30
CA ALA A 315 -16.67 -2.09 -7.37
C ALA A 315 -16.46 -1.35 -8.70
N ALA A 316 -17.37 -0.44 -9.04
CA ALA A 316 -17.25 0.38 -10.26
C ALA A 316 -16.06 1.34 -10.21
N ASP A 317 -15.84 2.02 -9.08
CA ASP A 317 -14.70 2.91 -8.87
C ASP A 317 -13.36 2.16 -8.92
N LEU A 318 -13.32 0.95 -8.35
CA LEU A 318 -12.14 0.08 -8.37
C LEU A 318 -11.81 -0.36 -9.81
N GLU A 319 -12.79 -0.83 -10.57
CA GLU A 319 -12.59 -1.19 -11.97
C GLU A 319 -12.14 0.00 -12.80
N ALA A 320 -12.78 1.17 -12.61
CA ALA A 320 -12.41 2.39 -13.31
C ALA A 320 -10.95 2.80 -13.01
N GLN A 321 -10.45 2.56 -11.80
CA GLN A 321 -9.05 2.78 -11.49
C GLN A 321 -8.13 1.80 -12.23
N TYR A 322 -8.44 0.50 -12.23
CA TYR A 322 -7.64 -0.49 -12.95
C TYR A 322 -7.55 -0.18 -14.45
N ARG A 323 -8.66 0.30 -15.07
CA ARG A 323 -8.68 0.70 -16.49
C ARG A 323 -7.87 1.97 -16.73
N ARG A 324 -8.00 2.98 -15.89
CA ARG A 324 -7.19 4.22 -15.97
C ARG A 324 -5.70 3.95 -15.88
N ASP A 325 -5.30 3.07 -14.93
CA ASP A 325 -3.91 2.66 -14.78
C ASP A 325 -3.42 1.92 -16.04
N TRP A 326 -4.26 1.03 -16.60
CA TRP A 326 -3.94 0.37 -17.85
C TRP A 326 -3.74 1.35 -19.01
N ASP A 327 -4.63 2.33 -19.15
CA ASP A 327 -4.52 3.37 -20.19
C ASP A 327 -3.21 4.17 -20.04
N TYR A 328 -2.75 4.40 -18.80
CA TYR A 328 -1.47 5.08 -18.56
C TYR A 328 -0.26 4.21 -18.88
N TYR A 329 -0.23 2.96 -18.41
CA TYR A 329 0.95 2.11 -18.58
C TYR A 329 1.05 1.50 -19.98
N ALA A 330 -0.05 1.07 -20.56
CA ALA A 330 -0.11 0.37 -21.85
C ALA A 330 -0.47 1.28 -23.04
N GLY A 331 -1.14 2.40 -22.79
CA GLY A 331 -1.56 3.35 -23.81
C GLY A 331 -0.41 4.11 -24.43
N THR A 332 -0.68 4.80 -25.54
CA THR A 332 0.27 5.65 -26.26
C THR A 332 -0.33 7.03 -26.51
N GLY A 333 0.53 8.05 -26.59
CA GLY A 333 0.12 9.43 -26.80
C GLY A 333 -0.56 10.04 -25.57
N SER A 334 -1.36 11.09 -25.80
CA SER A 334 -2.04 11.82 -24.73
C SER A 334 -3.30 11.09 -24.29
N ILE A 335 -3.45 10.93 -22.97
CA ILE A 335 -4.62 10.36 -22.33
C ILE A 335 -5.14 11.28 -21.21
N THR A 336 -6.35 11.04 -20.74
CA THR A 336 -6.87 11.67 -19.53
C THR A 336 -6.61 10.74 -18.33
N TYR A 337 -5.80 11.19 -17.35
CA TYR A 337 -5.61 10.52 -16.08
C TYR A 337 -6.15 11.39 -14.95
N ASN A 338 -7.22 10.95 -14.28
CA ASN A 338 -8.07 11.79 -13.42
C ASN A 338 -8.61 13.03 -14.19
N ALA A 339 -8.21 14.25 -13.80
CA ALA A 339 -8.60 15.48 -14.45
C ALA A 339 -7.53 16.05 -15.39
N ASP A 340 -6.36 15.40 -15.47
CA ASP A 340 -5.20 15.92 -16.18
C ASP A 340 -5.00 15.23 -17.54
N THR A 341 -4.51 15.97 -18.53
CA THR A 341 -4.00 15.41 -19.78
C THR A 341 -2.53 15.07 -19.60
N VAL A 342 -2.18 13.79 -19.76
CA VAL A 342 -0.83 13.26 -19.54
C VAL A 342 -0.39 12.40 -20.72
N GLU A 343 0.91 12.23 -20.90
CA GLU A 343 1.46 11.28 -21.88
C GLU A 343 1.49 9.87 -21.27
N ALA A 344 0.89 8.89 -21.95
CA ALA A 344 0.92 7.50 -21.58
C ALA A 344 2.31 6.88 -21.81
N LEU A 345 2.64 5.82 -21.06
CA LEU A 345 3.98 5.24 -21.08
C LEU A 345 4.23 4.33 -22.29
N GLY A 346 3.21 3.71 -22.88
CA GLY A 346 3.37 2.80 -24.01
C GLY A 346 4.36 1.67 -23.70
N LEU A 347 4.27 1.06 -22.52
CA LEU A 347 5.21 0.02 -22.11
C LEU A 347 5.09 -1.19 -23.04
N PRO A 348 6.21 -1.82 -23.45
CA PRO A 348 6.20 -3.04 -24.25
C PRO A 348 5.46 -4.18 -23.53
N LYS A 349 4.89 -5.11 -24.31
CA LYS A 349 4.08 -6.21 -23.79
C LYS A 349 4.81 -7.06 -22.74
N ASP A 350 6.07 -7.36 -22.96
CA ASP A 350 6.91 -8.15 -22.05
C ASP A 350 7.16 -7.41 -20.72
N VAL A 351 7.32 -6.07 -20.77
CA VAL A 351 7.42 -5.21 -19.57
C VAL A 351 6.09 -5.16 -18.82
N LEU A 352 4.95 -5.01 -19.54
CA LEU A 352 3.61 -5.06 -18.96
C LEU A 352 3.33 -6.41 -18.27
N GLU A 353 3.71 -7.53 -18.90
CA GLU A 353 3.55 -8.85 -18.30
C GLU A 353 4.36 -8.99 -17.00
N LYS A 354 5.61 -8.49 -16.96
CA LYS A 354 6.44 -8.48 -15.75
C LYS A 354 5.81 -7.62 -14.67
N PHE A 355 5.42 -6.39 -15.01
CA PHE A 355 4.84 -5.43 -14.10
C PHE A 355 3.52 -5.91 -13.50
N TYR A 356 2.60 -6.40 -14.33
CA TYR A 356 1.26 -6.75 -13.88
C TYR A 356 1.18 -8.10 -13.16
N TRP A 357 2.06 -9.08 -13.45
CA TRP A 357 1.91 -10.40 -12.82
C TRP A 357 3.20 -11.22 -12.64
N LYS A 358 4.15 -11.26 -13.61
CA LYS A 358 5.32 -12.15 -13.53
C LYS A 358 6.22 -11.84 -12.33
N ASN A 359 6.39 -10.55 -12.01
CA ASN A 359 7.16 -10.15 -10.84
C ASN A 359 6.49 -10.59 -9.54
N ALA A 360 5.16 -10.45 -9.42
CA ALA A 360 4.43 -10.92 -8.25
C ALA A 360 4.55 -12.44 -8.09
N GLU A 361 4.45 -13.22 -9.18
CA GLU A 361 4.69 -14.67 -9.12
C GLU A 361 6.11 -15.01 -8.66
N ARG A 362 7.11 -14.35 -9.23
CA ARG A 362 8.52 -14.63 -8.92
C ARG A 362 8.93 -14.16 -7.53
N ILE A 363 8.51 -12.98 -7.11
CA ILE A 363 8.97 -12.34 -5.88
C ILE A 363 8.14 -12.78 -4.68
N ILE A 364 6.82 -12.93 -4.84
CA ILE A 364 5.88 -13.23 -3.75
C ILE A 364 5.50 -14.72 -3.73
N GLY A 365 5.59 -15.40 -4.88
CA GLY A 365 5.19 -16.80 -5.00
C GLY A 365 3.69 -17.01 -5.15
N VAL A 366 2.93 -16.00 -5.58
CA VAL A 366 1.49 -16.13 -5.90
C VAL A 366 1.32 -16.67 -7.32
N LYS A 367 0.43 -17.66 -7.49
CA LYS A 367 0.17 -18.29 -8.79
C LYS A 367 -1.15 -17.86 -9.37
#